data_a55c8957139d6b94a6dbd285f4d2833a
#
_entry.id   a55c8957139d6b94a6dbd285f4d2833a
#
_cell.length_a   1.000
_cell.length_b   1.000
_cell.length_c   1.000
_cell.angle_alpha   90.00
_cell.angle_beta   90.00
_cell.angle_gamma   90.00
#
_symmetry.space_group_name_H-M   'P 1'
#
loop_
_entity.id
_entity.type
_entity.pdbx_description
1 polymer ?
#
loop_
_entity_poly.entity_id
_entity_poly.type
_entity_poly.pdbx_seq_one_letter_code
_entity_poly.pdbx_strand_id
1 'polypeptide(L)'
;LARIAGINIPDKKHTVMALTAIFGIGKVRSKRICAVTGISENIKISELSEKQIDQLRDEVAKFVIEGDLRREVNMSIKRLIDLGCYRGLRHRRSLPVRGQRTKTNARTRKGPRKPIKK
;
A
#
# COMPACT_ATOMS: atom_id res chain seq x y z
N LEU A 1 5.75 18.89 -8.11
CA LEU A 1 5.40 17.73 -7.26
C LEU A 1 6.65 16.94 -6.89
N ALA A 2 6.79 16.61 -5.60
CA ALA A 2 7.89 15.77 -5.15
C ALA A 2 7.63 14.32 -5.58
N ARG A 3 8.69 13.61 -6.00
CA ARG A 3 8.62 12.18 -6.34
C ARG A 3 9.47 11.39 -5.36
N ILE A 4 8.85 10.42 -4.70
CA ILE A 4 9.54 9.51 -3.78
C ILE A 4 9.17 8.08 -4.20
N ALA A 5 10.16 7.23 -4.39
CA ALA A 5 9.99 5.84 -4.84
C ALA A 5 9.21 5.74 -6.17
N GLY A 6 9.39 6.72 -7.05
CA GLY A 6 8.70 6.78 -8.34
C GLY A 6 7.26 7.26 -8.28
N ILE A 7 6.78 7.67 -7.11
CA ILE A 7 5.40 8.11 -6.90
C ILE A 7 5.36 9.62 -6.69
N ASN A 8 4.42 10.29 -7.33
CA ASN A 8 4.17 11.72 -7.11
C ASN A 8 3.47 11.91 -5.77
N ILE A 9 4.11 12.66 -4.88
CA ILE A 9 3.60 12.90 -3.53
C ILE A 9 2.82 14.20 -3.51
N PRO A 10 1.61 14.25 -2.90
CA PRO A 10 0.84 15.49 -2.81
C PRO A 10 1.57 16.60 -2.07
N ASP A 11 1.71 17.78 -2.67
CA ASP A 11 2.45 18.90 -2.10
C ASP A 11 1.70 19.61 -0.96
N LYS A 12 0.37 19.60 -1.02
CA LYS A 12 -0.47 20.36 -0.10
C LYS A 12 -0.71 19.65 1.24
N LYS A 13 -0.32 18.38 1.35
CA LYS A 13 -0.51 17.58 2.56
C LYS A 13 0.71 17.67 3.47
N HIS A 14 0.48 17.50 4.78
CA HIS A 14 1.56 17.35 5.74
C HIS A 14 2.41 16.13 5.39
N THR A 15 3.68 16.18 5.70
CA THR A 15 4.64 15.11 5.35
C THR A 15 4.16 13.74 5.81
N VAL A 16 3.66 13.62 7.04
CA VAL A 16 3.21 12.34 7.59
C VAL A 16 2.06 11.75 6.78
N MET A 17 1.14 12.57 6.32
CA MET A 17 -0.01 12.08 5.52
C MET A 17 0.37 11.88 4.06
N ALA A 18 1.23 12.72 3.52
CA ALA A 18 1.67 12.61 2.13
C ALA A 18 2.44 11.32 1.86
N LEU A 19 3.27 10.87 2.80
CA LEU A 19 4.02 9.61 2.67
C LEU A 19 3.10 8.39 2.59
N THR A 20 1.89 8.46 3.14
CA THR A 20 0.95 7.33 3.05
C THR A 20 0.42 7.08 1.64
N ALA A 21 0.66 7.98 0.69
CA ALA A 21 0.34 7.75 -0.72
C ALA A 21 1.19 6.65 -1.34
N ILE A 22 2.32 6.30 -0.72
CA ILE A 22 3.20 5.23 -1.20
C ILE A 22 2.63 3.88 -0.73
N PHE A 23 2.44 2.95 -1.66
CA PHE A 23 1.97 1.61 -1.32
C PHE A 23 3.00 0.89 -0.42
N GLY A 24 2.58 0.48 0.74
CA GLY A 24 3.44 -0.15 1.75
C GLY A 24 3.82 0.76 2.91
N ILE A 25 3.49 2.05 2.85
CA ILE A 25 3.72 3.00 3.95
C ILE A 25 2.38 3.46 4.50
N GLY A 26 2.09 3.07 5.73
CA GLY A 26 0.92 3.52 6.47
C GLY A 26 1.30 4.62 7.48
N LYS A 27 0.37 4.98 8.35
CA LYS A 27 0.58 6.05 9.33
C LYS A 27 1.75 5.78 10.26
N VAL A 28 1.91 4.54 10.73
CA VAL A 28 2.97 4.18 11.69
C VAL A 28 4.35 4.31 11.06
N ARG A 29 4.54 3.75 9.85
CA ARG A 29 5.81 3.86 9.12
C ARG A 29 6.12 5.28 8.74
N SER A 30 5.11 6.05 8.35
CA SER A 30 5.25 7.45 8.01
C SER A 30 5.74 8.27 9.22
N LYS A 31 5.15 8.08 10.38
CA LYS A 31 5.60 8.73 11.64
C LYS A 31 7.03 8.35 12.00
N ARG A 32 7.37 7.09 11.84
CA ARG A 32 8.73 6.59 12.10
C ARG A 32 9.75 7.22 11.17
N ILE A 33 9.43 7.34 9.89
CA ILE A 33 10.29 8.00 8.90
C ILE A 33 10.51 9.46 9.27
N CYS A 34 9.46 10.17 9.63
CA CYS A 34 9.57 11.57 10.08
C CYS A 34 10.43 11.69 11.33
N ALA A 35 10.30 10.81 12.29
CA ALA A 35 11.10 10.82 13.51
C ALA A 35 12.58 10.58 13.23
N VAL A 36 12.91 9.62 12.38
CA VAL A 36 14.29 9.26 12.04
C VAL A 36 14.99 10.37 11.26
N THR A 37 14.28 11.02 10.34
CA THR A 37 14.84 12.10 9.52
C THR A 37 14.84 13.45 10.23
N GLY A 38 14.17 13.56 11.37
CA GLY A 38 14.07 14.80 12.12
C GLY A 38 13.14 15.84 11.48
N ILE A 39 12.31 15.45 10.55
CA ILE A 39 11.35 16.33 9.88
C ILE A 39 10.05 16.35 10.69
N SER A 40 9.51 17.56 10.96
CA SER A 40 8.23 17.69 11.67
C SER A 40 7.10 17.11 10.85
N GLU A 41 6.20 16.36 11.52
CA GLU A 41 5.03 15.76 10.89
C GLU A 41 4.08 16.81 10.29
N ASN A 42 4.06 18.00 10.84
CA ASN A 42 3.12 19.07 10.46
C ASN A 42 3.61 19.96 9.33
N ILE A 43 4.79 19.71 8.79
CA ILE A 43 5.33 20.47 7.66
C ILE A 43 4.76 19.91 6.35
N LYS A 44 4.25 20.78 5.49
CA LYS A 44 3.78 20.38 4.16
C LYS A 44 4.96 20.01 3.25
N ILE A 45 4.73 19.09 2.32
CA ILE A 45 5.77 18.65 1.38
C ILE A 45 6.33 19.81 0.58
N SER A 46 5.50 20.77 0.17
CA SER A 46 5.95 21.95 -0.58
C SER A 46 6.92 22.84 0.18
N GLU A 47 6.95 22.76 1.50
CA GLU A 47 7.83 23.54 2.37
C GLU A 47 9.18 22.87 2.64
N LEU A 48 9.38 21.63 2.18
CA LEU A 48 10.61 20.88 2.39
C LEU A 48 11.68 21.29 1.38
N SER A 49 12.94 21.35 1.84
CA SER A 49 14.09 21.53 0.95
C SER A 49 14.40 20.24 0.20
N GLU A 50 15.16 20.32 -0.90
CA GLU A 50 15.60 19.13 -1.65
C GLU A 50 16.39 18.16 -0.78
N LYS A 51 17.21 18.67 0.13
CA LYS A 51 17.98 17.85 1.07
C LYS A 51 17.06 17.02 1.97
N GLN A 52 15.99 17.65 2.49
CA GLN A 52 15.00 16.95 3.33
C GLN A 52 14.25 15.89 2.53
N ILE A 53 13.89 16.18 1.29
CA ILE A 53 13.24 15.22 0.40
C ILE A 53 14.17 14.04 0.11
N ASP A 54 15.45 14.27 -0.12
CA ASP A 54 16.43 13.20 -0.32
C ASP A 54 16.58 12.33 0.93
N GLN A 55 16.54 12.91 2.13
CA GLN A 55 16.52 12.14 3.37
C GLN A 55 15.30 11.25 3.48
N LEU A 56 14.13 11.75 3.08
CA LEU A 56 12.91 10.95 3.02
C LEU A 56 13.03 9.79 2.04
N ARG A 57 13.60 10.04 0.86
CA ARG A 57 13.84 9.01 -0.15
C ARG A 57 14.72 7.89 0.39
N ASP A 58 15.80 8.24 1.09
CA ASP A 58 16.74 7.26 1.65
C ASP A 58 16.06 6.38 2.72
N GLU A 59 15.25 6.97 3.58
CA GLU A 59 14.51 6.21 4.61
C GLU A 59 13.43 5.34 4.00
N VAL A 60 12.70 5.83 3.02
CA VAL A 60 11.65 5.07 2.32
C VAL A 60 12.25 3.87 1.60
N ALA A 61 13.46 4.01 1.04
CA ALA A 61 14.14 2.92 0.32
C ALA A 61 14.48 1.72 1.21
N LYS A 62 14.48 1.88 2.53
CA LYS A 62 14.73 0.78 3.48
C LYS A 62 13.55 -0.19 3.62
N PHE A 63 12.39 0.17 3.12
CA PHE A 63 11.19 -0.67 3.20
C PHE A 63 10.91 -1.34 1.85
N VAL A 64 10.28 -2.50 1.90
CA VAL A 64 9.72 -3.13 0.70
C VAL A 64 8.41 -2.40 0.39
N ILE A 65 8.37 -1.70 -0.73
CA ILE A 65 7.25 -0.82 -1.10
C ILE A 65 6.88 -0.94 -2.59
N GLU A 66 5.75 -0.40 -2.94
CA GLU A 66 5.24 -0.26 -4.32
C GLU A 66 5.35 -1.55 -5.13
N GLY A 67 5.97 -1.53 -6.29
CA GLY A 67 6.05 -2.68 -7.18
C GLY A 67 6.70 -3.90 -6.53
N ASP A 68 7.73 -3.71 -5.72
CA ASP A 68 8.40 -4.81 -5.02
C ASP A 68 7.47 -5.45 -3.98
N LEU A 69 6.71 -4.64 -3.24
CA LEU A 69 5.74 -5.14 -2.28
C LEU A 69 4.59 -5.86 -2.98
N ARG A 70 4.06 -5.30 -4.07
CA ARG A 70 3.01 -5.94 -4.86
C ARG A 70 3.47 -7.29 -5.38
N ARG A 71 4.70 -7.37 -5.86
CA ARG A 71 5.30 -8.61 -6.35
C ARG A 71 5.43 -9.63 -5.23
N GLU A 72 5.87 -9.22 -4.05
CA GLU A 72 6.00 -10.08 -2.87
C GLU A 72 4.63 -10.63 -2.43
N VAL A 73 3.60 -9.77 -2.36
CA VAL A 73 2.24 -10.19 -2.02
C VAL A 73 1.70 -11.19 -3.04
N ASN A 74 1.88 -10.91 -4.33
CA ASN A 74 1.43 -11.81 -5.40
C ASN A 74 2.15 -13.16 -5.35
N MET A 75 3.44 -13.17 -5.06
CA MET A 75 4.20 -14.41 -4.90
C MET A 75 3.72 -15.22 -3.70
N SER A 76 3.38 -14.56 -2.59
CA SER A 76 2.84 -15.22 -1.41
C SER A 76 1.48 -15.87 -1.71
N ILE A 77 0.61 -15.18 -2.43
CA ILE A 77 -0.67 -15.71 -2.86
C ILE A 77 -0.48 -16.89 -3.82
N LYS A 78 0.41 -16.75 -4.79
CA LYS A 78 0.73 -17.81 -5.74
C LYS A 78 1.24 -19.08 -5.03
N ARG A 79 2.07 -18.89 -4.01
CA ARG A 79 2.55 -20.01 -3.20
C ARG A 79 1.41 -20.76 -2.54
N LEU A 80 0.42 -20.05 -1.98
CA LEU A 80 -0.75 -20.69 -1.38
C LEU A 80 -1.57 -21.46 -2.42
N ILE A 81 -1.72 -20.91 -3.62
CA ILE A 81 -2.42 -21.58 -4.72
C ILE A 81 -1.68 -22.84 -5.15
N ASP A 82 -0.37 -22.75 -5.33
CA ASP A 82 0.48 -23.87 -5.75
C ASP A 82 0.51 -25.00 -4.71
N LEU A 83 0.43 -24.68 -3.42
CA LEU A 83 0.35 -25.66 -2.34
C LEU A 83 -0.99 -26.39 -2.31
N GLY A 84 -2.02 -25.86 -2.97
CA GLY A 84 -3.34 -26.47 -2.98
C GLY A 84 -4.08 -26.39 -1.64
N CYS A 85 -3.68 -25.52 -0.72
CA CYS A 85 -4.34 -25.36 0.56
C CYS A 85 -5.68 -24.62 0.42
N TYR A 86 -6.50 -24.65 1.47
CA TYR A 86 -7.81 -24.01 1.45
C TYR A 86 -7.72 -22.51 1.15
N ARG A 87 -6.79 -21.79 1.77
CA ARG A 87 -6.59 -20.36 1.51
C ARG A 87 -6.25 -20.10 0.04
N GLY A 88 -5.40 -20.93 -0.55
CA GLY A 88 -5.06 -20.84 -1.97
C GLY A 88 -6.26 -21.03 -2.88
N LEU A 89 -7.13 -21.99 -2.59
CA LEU A 89 -8.37 -22.21 -3.34
C LEU A 89 -9.29 -20.98 -3.27
N ARG A 90 -9.39 -20.34 -2.10
CA ARG A 90 -10.20 -19.13 -1.93
C ARG A 90 -9.63 -17.97 -2.76
N HIS A 91 -8.31 -17.78 -2.79
CA HIS A 91 -7.68 -16.80 -3.65
C HIS A 91 -7.91 -17.08 -5.13
N ARG A 92 -7.76 -18.33 -5.54
CA ARG A 92 -7.97 -18.73 -6.93
C ARG A 92 -9.38 -18.42 -7.42
N ARG A 93 -10.38 -18.59 -6.56
CA ARG A 93 -11.79 -18.35 -6.89
C ARG A 93 -12.26 -16.93 -6.61
N SER A 94 -11.36 -16.05 -6.17
CA SER A 94 -11.68 -14.67 -5.78
C SER A 94 -12.77 -14.60 -4.72
N LEU A 95 -12.65 -15.46 -3.71
CA LEU A 95 -13.58 -15.53 -2.58
C LEU A 95 -12.90 -15.05 -1.30
N PRO A 96 -13.68 -14.60 -0.28
CA PRO A 96 -13.11 -14.24 1.01
C PRO A 96 -12.31 -15.38 1.63
N VAL A 97 -11.17 -15.04 2.24
CA VAL A 97 -10.20 -16.03 2.76
C VAL A 97 -10.37 -16.25 4.26
N ARG A 98 -10.96 -15.30 4.98
CA ARG A 98 -11.03 -15.32 6.45
C ARG A 98 -12.37 -15.75 7.01
N GLY A 99 -13.06 -16.68 6.35
CA GLY A 99 -14.31 -17.25 6.84
C GLY A 99 -15.51 -16.32 6.77
N GLN A 100 -15.44 -15.28 5.98
CA GLN A 100 -16.52 -14.31 5.82
C GLN A 100 -17.70 -14.94 5.03
N ARG A 101 -18.87 -14.40 5.28
CA ARG A 101 -20.10 -14.85 4.63
C ARG A 101 -20.08 -14.51 3.14
N THR A 102 -20.42 -15.49 2.30
CA THR A 102 -20.44 -15.32 0.84
C THR A 102 -21.85 -15.26 0.25
N LYS A 103 -22.86 -15.64 1.03
CA LYS A 103 -24.24 -15.71 0.56
C LYS A 103 -24.82 -14.35 0.15
N THR A 104 -24.45 -13.28 0.83
CA THR A 104 -25.05 -11.96 0.65
C THR A 104 -24.05 -10.93 0.07
N ASN A 105 -22.98 -10.67 0.75
CA ASN A 105 -22.02 -9.59 0.45
C ASN A 105 -20.71 -10.16 -0.11
N ALA A 106 -19.58 -9.76 0.39
CA ALA A 106 -18.24 -10.12 -0.07
C ALA A 106 -17.87 -9.48 -1.41
N ARG A 107 -18.39 -8.26 -1.67
CA ARG A 107 -18.17 -7.57 -2.94
C ARG A 107 -16.74 -7.16 -3.19
N THR A 108 -15.96 -6.89 -2.15
CA THR A 108 -14.54 -6.53 -2.29
C THR A 108 -13.75 -7.62 -3.03
N ARG A 109 -14.02 -8.88 -2.72
CA ARG A 109 -13.35 -10.01 -3.38
C ARG A 109 -14.05 -10.44 -4.65
N LYS A 110 -15.38 -10.50 -4.65
CA LYS A 110 -16.17 -10.93 -5.80
C LYS A 110 -16.27 -9.87 -6.89
N GLY A 111 -16.05 -8.60 -6.52
CA GLY A 111 -16.25 -7.47 -7.40
C GLY A 111 -17.71 -7.02 -7.48
N PRO A 112 -18.00 -5.97 -8.25
CA PRO A 112 -19.36 -5.47 -8.43
C PRO A 112 -20.28 -6.54 -9.02
N ARG A 113 -21.56 -6.46 -8.68
CA ARG A 113 -22.58 -7.35 -9.28
C ARG A 113 -22.68 -7.08 -10.78
N LYS A 114 -22.66 -8.15 -11.56
CA LYS A 114 -22.82 -8.04 -13.00
C LYS A 114 -24.30 -7.87 -13.35
N PRO A 115 -24.65 -6.98 -14.31
CA PRO A 115 -26.01 -6.87 -14.78
C PRO A 115 -26.49 -8.19 -15.39
N ILE A 116 -27.75 -8.52 -15.15
CA ILE A 116 -28.36 -9.70 -15.79
C ILE A 116 -28.67 -9.30 -17.24
N LYS A 117 -28.10 -10.04 -18.18
CA LYS A 117 -28.40 -9.89 -19.59
C LYS A 117 -29.69 -10.66 -19.90
N LYS A 118 -30.66 -9.93 -20.47
CA LYS A 118 -31.86 -10.55 -21.00
C LYS A 118 -31.68 -10.93 -22.46
#